data_90e30bd8283fbf8d2ff9ab90e1461ecb
#
_entry.id   90e30bd8283fbf8d2ff9ab90e1461ecb
#
_cell.length_a   1.000
_cell.length_b   1.000
_cell.length_c   1.000
_cell.angle_alpha   90.00
_cell.angle_beta   90.00
_cell.angle_gamma   90.00
#
_symmetry.space_group_name_H-M   'P 1'
#
loop_
_entity.id
_entity.type
_entity.pdbx_description
1 polymer ?
#
loop_
_entity_poly.entity_id
_entity_poly.type
_entity_poly.pdbx_seq_one_letter_code
_entity_poly.pdbx_strand_id
1 'polypeptide(L)'
;VHSWDTLTVAEQTLLRAAMSGGSTAGQIQAYGTALRWAGAAEAPPPRNWTEDEQRALVPGFAALTLDLVGRGLVTVRRLRGSFPAEDDPEVVGAELRDLLGRPSTWLWNPRPPGWYRFAATEAVGEEWHRDRYAIPDAAARPAPPAWEELDQDQRDVMICAMEASGMLTGPFGIWADLPDDLGEADRAGWVDAQLAPLLPLVRDGWIEVRYRPAPDRDEFTVIPFEGLRRAFADPALRRDDADDWGTGLTCVYTHAYLALR
;
A
#
# COMPACT_ATOMS: atom_id res chain seq x y z
N VAL A 1 -4.10 -28.00 8.04
CA VAL A 1 -4.43 -26.63 7.63
C VAL A 1 -3.53 -25.73 8.43
N HIS A 2 -2.68 -24.94 7.76
CA HIS A 2 -1.83 -23.96 8.47
C HIS A 2 -2.73 -22.79 8.92
N SER A 3 -2.59 -22.36 10.17
CA SER A 3 -3.23 -21.13 10.64
C SER A 3 -2.58 -19.93 9.92
N TRP A 4 -3.37 -18.89 9.67
CA TRP A 4 -2.87 -17.63 9.09
C TRP A 4 -1.67 -17.06 9.85
N ASP A 5 -1.70 -17.15 11.17
CA ASP A 5 -0.66 -16.65 12.07
C ASP A 5 0.67 -17.41 11.98
N THR A 6 0.67 -18.60 11.35
CA THR A 6 1.91 -19.38 11.13
C THR A 6 2.60 -19.05 9.82
N LEU A 7 1.98 -18.22 8.98
CA LEU A 7 2.52 -17.78 7.70
C LEU A 7 3.54 -16.67 7.93
N THR A 8 4.59 -16.68 7.13
CA THR A 8 5.53 -15.55 7.08
C THR A 8 4.85 -14.31 6.49
N VAL A 9 5.39 -13.12 6.79
CA VAL A 9 4.88 -11.86 6.23
C VAL A 9 4.88 -11.88 4.70
N ALA A 10 5.87 -12.53 4.07
CA ALA A 10 5.92 -12.67 2.62
C ALA A 10 4.80 -13.58 2.08
N GLU A 11 4.51 -14.72 2.72
CA GLU A 11 3.38 -15.60 2.36
C GLU A 11 2.05 -14.86 2.52
N GLN A 12 1.85 -14.20 3.64
CA GLN A 12 0.65 -13.39 3.89
C GLN A 12 0.47 -12.30 2.82
N THR A 13 1.56 -11.63 2.39
CA THR A 13 1.50 -10.61 1.34
C THR A 13 1.02 -11.19 0.02
N LEU A 14 1.60 -12.31 -0.42
CA LEU A 14 1.21 -12.96 -1.67
C LEU A 14 -0.22 -13.53 -1.61
N LEU A 15 -0.61 -14.11 -0.48
CA LEU A 15 -1.97 -14.65 -0.29
C LEU A 15 -3.02 -13.53 -0.24
N ARG A 16 -2.73 -12.38 0.40
CA ARG A 16 -3.61 -11.20 0.33
C ARG A 16 -3.82 -10.74 -1.10
N ALA A 17 -2.72 -10.64 -1.87
CA ALA A 17 -2.81 -10.31 -3.28
C ALA A 17 -3.66 -11.33 -4.04
N ALA A 18 -3.49 -12.62 -3.80
CA ALA A 18 -4.26 -13.67 -4.43
C ALA A 18 -5.76 -13.59 -4.12
N MET A 19 -6.12 -13.37 -2.84
CA MET A 19 -7.50 -13.23 -2.39
C MET A 19 -8.20 -11.97 -2.92
N SER A 20 -7.42 -10.95 -3.28
CA SER A 20 -7.93 -9.69 -3.86
C SER A 20 -7.86 -9.66 -5.38
N GLY A 21 -7.35 -10.72 -6.04
CA GLY A 21 -7.07 -10.72 -7.47
C GLY A 21 -5.99 -9.71 -7.88
N GLY A 22 -5.07 -9.40 -6.95
CA GLY A 22 -4.05 -8.37 -7.12
C GLY A 22 -3.00 -8.70 -8.17
N SER A 23 -2.42 -7.65 -8.75
CA SER A 23 -1.30 -7.75 -9.70
C SER A 23 -0.09 -8.42 -9.06
N THR A 24 0.73 -9.10 -9.87
CA THR A 24 2.06 -9.56 -9.46
C THR A 24 3.01 -8.38 -9.24
N ALA A 25 2.84 -7.31 -10.02
CA ALA A 25 3.62 -6.09 -9.86
C ALA A 25 3.29 -5.36 -8.55
N GLY A 26 4.31 -4.81 -7.89
CA GLY A 26 4.16 -4.08 -6.63
C GLY A 26 4.14 -4.95 -5.36
N GLN A 27 4.12 -6.30 -5.46
CA GLN A 27 4.04 -7.15 -4.26
C GLN A 27 5.30 -7.10 -3.38
N ILE A 28 6.46 -6.88 -3.97
CA ILE A 28 7.70 -6.67 -3.18
C ILE A 28 7.59 -5.37 -2.36
N GLN A 29 7.02 -4.31 -2.92
CA GLN A 29 6.74 -3.07 -2.20
C GLN A 29 5.72 -3.28 -1.08
N ALA A 30 4.63 -3.97 -1.37
CA ALA A 30 3.62 -4.32 -0.37
C ALA A 30 4.22 -5.11 0.79
N TYR A 31 5.14 -6.03 0.51
CA TYR A 31 5.90 -6.76 1.52
C TYR A 31 6.75 -5.83 2.39
N GLY A 32 7.50 -4.89 1.79
CA GLY A 32 8.28 -3.90 2.54
C GLY A 32 7.40 -3.04 3.46
N THR A 33 6.24 -2.64 2.98
CA THR A 33 5.25 -1.94 3.79
C THR A 33 4.75 -2.81 4.94
N ALA A 34 4.41 -4.06 4.68
CA ALA A 34 3.96 -5.00 5.70
C ALA A 34 5.02 -5.26 6.78
N LEU A 35 6.29 -5.39 6.40
CA LEU A 35 7.40 -5.52 7.34
C LEU A 35 7.53 -4.30 8.26
N ARG A 36 7.45 -3.08 7.70
CA ARG A 36 7.48 -1.85 8.52
C ARG A 36 6.34 -1.81 9.53
N TRP A 37 5.14 -2.12 9.09
CA TRP A 37 3.97 -2.11 9.96
C TRP A 37 4.00 -3.22 11.01
N ALA A 38 4.64 -4.35 10.69
CA ALA A 38 4.90 -5.41 11.65
C ALA A 38 6.07 -5.09 12.61
N GLY A 39 6.81 -4.01 12.39
CA GLY A 39 7.99 -3.67 13.19
C GLY A 39 9.14 -4.67 13.02
N ALA A 40 9.21 -5.36 11.88
CA ALA A 40 10.21 -6.37 11.60
C ALA A 40 11.62 -5.74 11.48
N ALA A 41 12.63 -6.43 11.98
CA ALA A 41 14.01 -5.92 11.97
C ALA A 41 14.58 -5.76 10.55
N GLU A 42 14.11 -6.58 9.60
CA GLU A 42 14.45 -6.53 8.18
C GLU A 42 13.62 -5.54 7.37
N ALA A 43 12.74 -4.78 8.02
CA ALA A 43 11.91 -3.80 7.33
C ALA A 43 12.78 -2.75 6.60
N PRO A 44 12.35 -2.29 5.41
CA PRO A 44 13.04 -1.20 4.73
C PRO A 44 13.03 0.06 5.60
N PRO A 45 13.97 1.00 5.37
CA PRO A 45 13.89 2.33 5.96
C PRO A 45 12.54 2.98 5.61
N PRO A 46 12.18 4.14 6.21
CA PRO A 46 10.89 4.81 5.97
C PRO A 46 10.80 5.39 4.54
N ARG A 47 10.99 4.55 3.56
CA ARG A 47 10.86 4.76 2.13
C ARG A 47 10.58 3.42 1.43
N ASN A 48 10.26 3.44 0.17
CA ASN A 48 10.28 2.23 -0.66
C ASN A 48 11.71 1.67 -0.79
N TRP A 49 11.79 0.37 -1.01
CA TRP A 49 13.01 -0.21 -1.55
C TRP A 49 13.33 0.40 -2.92
N THR A 50 14.61 0.66 -3.15
CA THR A 50 15.11 1.00 -4.48
C THR A 50 14.86 -0.15 -5.44
N GLU A 51 14.95 0.10 -6.72
CA GLU A 51 14.78 -0.94 -7.75
C GLU A 51 15.79 -2.07 -7.58
N ASP A 52 17.05 -1.76 -7.24
CA ASP A 52 18.08 -2.78 -7.01
C ASP A 52 17.78 -3.64 -5.76
N GLU A 53 17.30 -3.03 -4.68
CA GLU A 53 16.85 -3.75 -3.48
C GLU A 53 15.67 -4.68 -3.81
N GLN A 54 14.71 -4.21 -4.60
CA GLN A 54 13.59 -5.03 -5.05
C GLN A 54 14.04 -6.17 -5.96
N ARG A 55 14.95 -5.91 -6.91
CA ARG A 55 15.53 -6.93 -7.80
C ARG A 55 16.20 -8.04 -7.02
N ALA A 56 16.89 -7.71 -5.92
CA ALA A 56 17.53 -8.70 -5.06
C ALA A 56 16.53 -9.65 -4.38
N LEU A 57 15.28 -9.23 -4.17
CA LEU A 57 14.22 -10.03 -3.54
C LEU A 57 13.49 -10.95 -4.55
N VAL A 58 13.60 -10.69 -5.84
CA VAL A 58 12.87 -11.45 -6.90
C VAL A 58 13.07 -12.96 -6.79
N PRO A 59 14.29 -13.51 -6.63
CA PRO A 59 14.47 -14.96 -6.54
C PRO A 59 13.69 -15.59 -5.37
N GLY A 60 13.68 -14.91 -4.21
CA GLY A 60 12.95 -15.36 -3.02
C GLY A 60 11.43 -15.37 -3.26
N PHE A 61 10.90 -14.30 -3.84
CA PHE A 61 9.48 -14.19 -4.16
C PHE A 61 9.05 -15.18 -5.25
N ALA A 62 9.89 -15.43 -6.25
CA ALA A 62 9.65 -16.45 -7.27
C ALA A 62 9.56 -17.85 -6.65
N ALA A 63 10.53 -18.21 -5.79
CA ALA A 63 10.53 -19.50 -5.11
C ALA A 63 9.32 -19.68 -4.20
N LEU A 64 8.97 -18.65 -3.42
CA LEU A 64 7.81 -18.66 -2.54
C LEU A 64 6.50 -18.81 -3.32
N THR A 65 6.36 -18.08 -4.43
CA THR A 65 5.17 -18.22 -5.29
C THR A 65 5.05 -19.63 -5.86
N LEU A 66 6.16 -20.22 -6.31
CA LEU A 66 6.15 -21.61 -6.81
C LEU A 66 5.77 -22.60 -5.71
N ASP A 67 6.19 -22.37 -4.46
CA ASP A 67 5.77 -23.18 -3.32
C ASP A 67 4.26 -23.05 -3.07
N LEU A 68 3.74 -21.84 -3.01
CA LEU A 68 2.30 -21.59 -2.82
C LEU A 68 1.45 -22.20 -3.94
N VAL A 69 1.92 -22.13 -5.19
CA VAL A 69 1.28 -22.81 -6.34
C VAL A 69 1.36 -24.33 -6.18
N GLY A 70 2.52 -24.85 -5.80
CA GLY A 70 2.72 -26.29 -5.55
C GLY A 70 1.85 -26.83 -4.42
N ARG A 71 1.55 -26.03 -3.43
CA ARG A 71 0.61 -26.32 -2.33
C ARG A 71 -0.86 -26.17 -2.75
N GLY A 72 -1.12 -25.68 -3.96
CA GLY A 72 -2.47 -25.47 -4.48
C GLY A 72 -3.21 -24.29 -3.83
N LEU A 73 -2.51 -23.31 -3.25
CA LEU A 73 -3.11 -22.17 -2.58
C LEU A 73 -3.33 -20.98 -3.51
N VAL A 74 -2.45 -20.83 -4.51
CA VAL A 74 -2.43 -19.68 -5.42
C VAL A 74 -2.31 -20.16 -6.85
N THR A 75 -2.94 -19.47 -7.78
CA THR A 75 -2.66 -19.54 -9.22
C THR A 75 -2.17 -18.19 -9.73
N VAL A 76 -1.40 -18.21 -10.80
CA VAL A 76 -0.99 -17.01 -11.54
C VAL A 76 -1.72 -17.00 -12.87
N ARG A 77 -2.42 -15.92 -13.17
CA ARG A 77 -3.25 -15.78 -14.37
C ARG A 77 -2.79 -14.61 -15.22
N ARG A 78 -2.87 -14.77 -16.53
CA ARG A 78 -2.60 -13.68 -17.49
C ARG A 78 -3.91 -12.93 -17.77
N LEU A 79 -3.94 -11.64 -17.52
CA LEU A 79 -5.08 -10.80 -17.85
C LEU A 79 -5.22 -10.67 -19.38
N ARG A 80 -6.43 -10.90 -19.90
CA ARG A 80 -6.78 -10.67 -21.30
C ARG A 80 -7.30 -9.26 -21.56
N GLY A 81 -7.73 -8.57 -20.53
CA GLY A 81 -8.31 -7.24 -20.59
C GLY A 81 -7.82 -6.34 -19.46
N SER A 82 -8.44 -5.19 -19.32
CA SER A 82 -8.11 -4.23 -18.26
C SER A 82 -8.60 -4.66 -16.87
N PHE A 83 -9.52 -5.62 -16.81
CA PHE A 83 -10.08 -6.11 -15.56
C PHE A 83 -9.93 -7.64 -15.47
N PRO A 84 -9.76 -8.19 -14.24
CA PRO A 84 -9.74 -9.61 -14.00
C PRO A 84 -11.01 -10.32 -14.49
N ALA A 85 -10.86 -11.46 -15.16
CA ALA A 85 -11.94 -12.31 -15.58
C ALA A 85 -11.72 -13.76 -15.08
N GLU A 86 -12.80 -14.50 -14.83
CA GLU A 86 -12.69 -15.88 -14.34
C GLU A 86 -12.02 -16.81 -15.34
N ASP A 87 -12.18 -16.54 -16.63
CA ASP A 87 -11.61 -17.30 -17.74
C ASP A 87 -10.20 -16.85 -18.16
N ASP A 88 -9.57 -15.93 -17.40
CA ASP A 88 -8.17 -15.58 -17.62
C ASP A 88 -7.29 -16.83 -17.56
N PRO A 89 -6.43 -17.06 -18.58
CA PRO A 89 -5.64 -18.29 -18.65
C PRO A 89 -4.62 -18.37 -17.52
N GLU A 90 -4.55 -19.54 -16.91
CA GLU A 90 -3.54 -19.85 -15.92
C GLU A 90 -2.16 -20.03 -16.56
N VAL A 91 -1.14 -19.49 -15.93
CA VAL A 91 0.26 -19.64 -16.32
C VAL A 91 0.86 -20.79 -15.53
N VAL A 92 1.37 -21.81 -16.22
CA VAL A 92 1.82 -23.06 -15.58
C VAL A 92 3.19 -23.53 -16.08
N GLY A 93 3.80 -24.46 -15.37
CA GLY A 93 4.97 -25.21 -15.80
C GLY A 93 6.22 -24.33 -16.02
N ALA A 94 6.85 -24.48 -17.18
CA ALA A 94 8.06 -23.74 -17.52
C ALA A 94 7.78 -22.25 -17.70
N GLU A 95 6.64 -21.91 -18.31
CA GLU A 95 6.23 -20.52 -18.50
C GLU A 95 6.09 -19.78 -17.16
N LEU A 96 5.51 -20.40 -16.15
CA LEU A 96 5.39 -19.80 -14.82
C LEU A 96 6.77 -19.54 -14.20
N ARG A 97 7.69 -20.50 -14.28
CA ARG A 97 9.05 -20.31 -13.75
C ARG A 97 9.78 -19.17 -14.45
N ASP A 98 9.71 -19.13 -15.78
CA ASP A 98 10.33 -18.07 -16.57
C ASP A 98 9.73 -16.70 -16.26
N LEU A 99 8.41 -16.63 -16.10
CA LEU A 99 7.70 -15.42 -15.74
C LEU A 99 8.16 -14.88 -14.37
N LEU A 100 8.10 -15.72 -13.36
CA LEU A 100 8.42 -15.33 -11.98
C LEU A 100 9.91 -14.98 -11.80
N GLY A 101 10.81 -15.53 -12.62
CA GLY A 101 12.22 -15.19 -12.64
C GLY A 101 12.54 -13.81 -13.22
N ARG A 102 11.59 -13.14 -13.88
CA ARG A 102 11.81 -11.84 -14.51
C ARG A 102 11.54 -10.71 -13.51
N PRO A 103 12.50 -9.80 -13.26
CA PRO A 103 12.24 -8.64 -12.41
C PRO A 103 11.02 -7.81 -12.84
N SER A 104 10.80 -7.66 -14.15
CA SER A 104 9.64 -6.93 -14.69
C SER A 104 8.27 -7.49 -14.31
N THR A 105 8.20 -8.72 -13.79
CA THR A 105 6.96 -9.31 -13.27
C THR A 105 6.58 -8.71 -11.91
N TRP A 106 7.57 -8.28 -11.13
CA TRP A 106 7.44 -7.86 -9.75
C TRP A 106 7.52 -6.36 -9.54
N LEU A 107 8.33 -5.72 -10.41
CA LEU A 107 8.54 -4.28 -10.34
C LEU A 107 7.34 -3.55 -10.91
N TRP A 108 6.99 -2.44 -10.26
CA TRP A 108 5.95 -1.56 -10.78
C TRP A 108 6.35 -1.03 -12.16
N ASN A 109 5.46 -1.21 -13.12
CA ASN A 109 5.60 -0.65 -14.46
C ASN A 109 4.22 -0.19 -14.92
N PRO A 110 4.01 1.11 -15.20
CA PRO A 110 2.72 1.63 -15.64
C PRO A 110 2.31 1.11 -17.02
N ARG A 111 3.26 0.50 -17.78
CA ARG A 111 3.01 -0.08 -19.11
C ARG A 111 3.68 -1.45 -19.25
N PRO A 112 3.26 -2.45 -18.46
CA PRO A 112 3.86 -3.76 -18.57
C PRO A 112 3.51 -4.42 -19.90
N PRO A 113 4.40 -5.26 -20.46
CA PRO A 113 4.14 -5.99 -21.70
C PRO A 113 3.02 -7.04 -21.56
N GLY A 114 2.47 -7.21 -20.37
CA GLY A 114 1.34 -8.08 -20.03
C GLY A 114 1.02 -7.92 -18.55
N TRP A 115 -0.25 -8.03 -18.23
CA TRP A 115 -0.69 -7.99 -16.86
C TRP A 115 -0.85 -9.42 -16.34
N TYR A 116 -0.29 -9.68 -15.19
CA TYR A 116 -0.45 -10.93 -14.46
C TYR A 116 -1.02 -10.65 -13.10
N ARG A 117 -1.86 -11.55 -12.62
CA ARG A 117 -2.45 -11.46 -11.29
C ARG A 117 -2.32 -12.76 -10.53
N PHE A 118 -2.32 -12.66 -9.24
CA PHE A 118 -2.56 -13.79 -8.36
C PHE A 118 -4.07 -14.06 -8.24
N ALA A 119 -4.44 -15.31 -8.08
CA ALA A 119 -5.79 -15.70 -7.70
C ALA A 119 -5.70 -16.79 -6.63
N ALA A 120 -6.47 -16.65 -5.58
CA ALA A 120 -6.63 -17.68 -4.56
C ALA A 120 -7.41 -18.86 -5.15
N THR A 121 -7.08 -20.06 -4.73
CA THR A 121 -7.82 -21.26 -5.04
C THR A 121 -8.89 -21.53 -3.98
N GLU A 122 -9.76 -22.52 -4.24
CA GLU A 122 -10.76 -22.98 -3.25
C GLU A 122 -10.12 -23.57 -1.97
N ALA A 123 -8.84 -23.95 -2.03
CA ALA A 123 -8.10 -24.42 -0.85
C ALA A 123 -7.84 -23.30 0.18
N VAL A 124 -7.96 -22.03 -0.23
CA VAL A 124 -7.93 -20.87 0.68
C VAL A 124 -9.33 -20.72 1.26
N GLY A 125 -9.53 -21.23 2.48
CA GLY A 125 -10.83 -21.24 3.13
C GLY A 125 -11.33 -19.85 3.54
N GLU A 126 -12.62 -19.74 3.86
CA GLU A 126 -13.27 -18.49 4.30
C GLU A 126 -12.61 -17.88 5.55
N GLU A 127 -12.06 -18.71 6.43
CA GLU A 127 -11.33 -18.24 7.61
C GLU A 127 -10.12 -17.38 7.23
N TRP A 128 -9.35 -17.76 6.19
CA TRP A 128 -8.24 -16.96 5.70
C TRP A 128 -8.71 -15.67 5.02
N HIS A 129 -9.87 -15.69 4.40
CA HIS A 129 -10.47 -14.45 3.87
C HIS A 129 -10.81 -13.45 4.98
N ARG A 130 -11.15 -13.91 6.18
CA ARG A 130 -11.31 -13.05 7.36
C ARG A 130 -9.96 -12.62 7.92
N ASP A 131 -9.06 -13.59 8.10
CA ASP A 131 -7.78 -13.40 8.80
C ASP A 131 -6.77 -12.60 7.96
N ARG A 132 -6.98 -12.51 6.63
CA ARG A 132 -6.12 -11.72 5.73
C ARG A 132 -5.95 -10.26 6.14
N TYR A 133 -6.88 -9.75 6.91
CA TYR A 133 -6.85 -8.38 7.42
C TYR A 133 -6.13 -8.26 8.75
N ALA A 134 -5.83 -9.35 9.42
CA ALA A 134 -5.04 -9.35 10.64
C ALA A 134 -3.58 -8.97 10.32
N ILE A 135 -3.06 -8.00 11.06
CA ILE A 135 -1.65 -7.65 11.00
C ILE A 135 -0.95 -8.46 12.10
N PRO A 136 0.13 -9.19 11.79
CA PRO A 136 0.94 -9.81 12.83
C PRO A 136 1.34 -8.75 13.87
N ASP A 137 1.25 -9.07 15.16
CA ASP A 137 1.55 -8.17 16.27
C ASP A 137 0.67 -6.90 16.38
N ALA A 138 -0.53 -6.92 15.85
CA ALA A 138 -1.51 -5.84 16.13
C ALA A 138 -1.76 -5.61 17.62
N ALA A 139 -1.39 -6.56 18.47
CA ALA A 139 -1.49 -6.45 19.94
C ALA A 139 -0.66 -5.29 20.54
N ALA A 140 0.36 -4.79 19.84
CA ALA A 140 1.19 -3.67 20.29
C ALA A 140 0.63 -2.30 19.86
N ARG A 141 -0.42 -2.25 19.07
CA ARG A 141 -1.03 -1.01 18.58
C ARG A 141 -2.33 -0.71 19.30
N PRO A 142 -2.67 0.57 19.52
CA PRO A 142 -3.99 0.91 20.08
C PRO A 142 -5.09 0.35 19.17
N ALA A 143 -6.21 -0.04 19.76
CA ALA A 143 -7.37 -0.46 18.99
C ALA A 143 -7.80 0.65 18.01
N PRO A 144 -8.31 0.32 16.80
CA PRO A 144 -8.81 1.34 15.89
C PRO A 144 -9.90 2.14 16.58
N PRO A 145 -9.96 3.46 16.36
CA PRO A 145 -11.08 4.25 16.82
C PRO A 145 -12.35 3.69 16.18
N ALA A 146 -13.42 3.57 16.94
CA ALA A 146 -14.72 3.24 16.34
C ALA A 146 -15.09 4.37 15.36
N TRP A 147 -15.71 4.00 14.24
CA TRP A 147 -16.08 4.97 13.22
C TRP A 147 -16.92 6.13 13.77
N GLU A 148 -17.77 5.80 14.75
CA GLU A 148 -18.66 6.74 15.43
C GLU A 148 -17.92 7.72 16.35
N GLU A 149 -16.73 7.37 16.80
CA GLU A 149 -15.87 8.21 17.66
C GLU A 149 -15.10 9.26 16.87
N LEU A 150 -14.98 9.09 15.55
CA LEU A 150 -14.31 10.03 14.68
C LEU A 150 -15.22 11.22 14.38
N ASP A 151 -14.68 12.43 14.41
CA ASP A 151 -15.33 13.60 13.83
C ASP A 151 -15.38 13.53 12.29
N GLN A 152 -16.08 14.46 11.64
CA GLN A 152 -16.25 14.42 10.19
C GLN A 152 -14.90 14.55 9.45
N ASP A 153 -14.03 15.48 9.89
CA ASP A 153 -12.76 15.73 9.24
C ASP A 153 -11.81 14.50 9.37
N GLN A 154 -11.85 13.84 10.51
CA GLN A 154 -11.11 12.57 10.71
C GLN A 154 -11.66 11.44 9.83
N ARG A 155 -12.98 11.35 9.66
CA ARG A 155 -13.61 10.37 8.74
C ARG A 155 -13.17 10.63 7.29
N ASP A 156 -13.14 11.88 6.87
CA ASP A 156 -12.70 12.25 5.53
C ASP A 156 -11.24 11.89 5.29
N VAL A 157 -10.36 12.10 6.29
CA VAL A 157 -8.97 11.63 6.26
C VAL A 157 -8.89 10.11 6.16
N MET A 158 -9.69 9.37 6.92
CA MET A 158 -9.71 7.92 6.90
C MET A 158 -10.22 7.36 5.56
N ILE A 159 -11.27 7.97 4.99
CA ILE A 159 -11.78 7.62 3.66
C ILE A 159 -10.69 7.85 2.61
N CYS A 160 -10.05 9.02 2.62
CA CYS A 160 -8.95 9.36 1.73
C CYS A 160 -7.81 8.34 1.81
N ALA A 161 -7.41 7.97 3.04
CA ALA A 161 -6.33 7.01 3.27
C ALA A 161 -6.66 5.57 2.80
N MET A 162 -7.94 5.23 2.69
CA MET A 162 -8.40 3.93 2.19
C MET A 162 -8.56 3.90 0.66
N GLU A 163 -8.67 5.04 0.03
CA GLU A 163 -8.76 5.15 -1.42
C GLU A 163 -7.39 4.95 -2.10
N ALA A 164 -7.41 4.52 -3.36
CA ALA A 164 -6.21 4.12 -4.08
C ALA A 164 -5.15 5.23 -4.20
N SER A 165 -5.55 6.50 -4.25
CA SER A 165 -4.62 7.63 -4.36
C SER A 165 -4.19 8.21 -3.02
N GLY A 166 -5.09 8.24 -2.02
CA GLY A 166 -4.81 8.78 -0.69
C GLY A 166 -4.33 10.23 -0.70
N MET A 167 -4.69 11.03 -1.70
CA MET A 167 -4.15 12.37 -1.90
C MET A 167 -4.63 13.34 -0.82
N LEU A 168 -3.69 14.00 -0.16
CA LEU A 168 -3.99 14.99 0.88
C LEU A 168 -4.09 16.40 0.31
N THR A 169 -3.35 16.71 -0.73
CA THR A 169 -3.26 18.03 -1.37
C THR A 169 -3.46 17.90 -2.88
N GLY A 170 -3.67 19.04 -3.54
CA GLY A 170 -3.91 19.08 -4.99
C GLY A 170 -5.39 18.94 -5.37
N PRO A 171 -5.71 18.93 -6.67
CA PRO A 171 -7.09 19.02 -7.16
C PRO A 171 -7.99 17.85 -6.75
N PHE A 172 -7.40 16.72 -6.38
CA PHE A 172 -8.11 15.53 -5.87
C PHE A 172 -7.87 15.30 -4.37
N GLY A 173 -7.15 16.24 -3.72
CA GLY A 173 -6.89 16.18 -2.29
C GLY A 173 -8.11 16.53 -1.46
N ILE A 174 -8.11 16.08 -0.21
CA ILE A 174 -9.18 16.42 0.75
C ILE A 174 -9.04 17.82 1.31
N TRP A 175 -7.88 18.46 1.15
CA TRP A 175 -7.59 19.78 1.68
C TRP A 175 -7.41 20.82 0.59
N ALA A 176 -7.91 22.00 0.89
CA ALA A 176 -7.74 23.16 0.03
C ALA A 176 -6.25 23.54 -0.12
N ASP A 177 -5.96 24.19 -1.24
CA ASP A 177 -4.63 24.73 -1.48
C ASP A 177 -4.30 25.84 -0.50
N LEU A 178 -3.01 25.93 -0.18
CA LEU A 178 -2.52 27.04 0.64
C LEU A 178 -2.71 28.36 -0.13
N PRO A 179 -3.50 29.31 0.37
CA PRO A 179 -3.64 30.58 -0.31
C PRO A 179 -2.30 31.32 -0.41
N ASP A 180 -1.97 31.81 -1.61
CA ASP A 180 -0.68 32.47 -1.89
C ASP A 180 -0.48 33.77 -1.11
N ASP A 181 -1.56 34.42 -0.72
CA ASP A 181 -1.58 35.73 -0.08
C ASP A 181 -1.54 35.68 1.47
N LEU A 182 -1.47 34.47 2.06
CA LEU A 182 -1.38 34.36 3.51
C LEU A 182 -0.04 34.81 4.06
N GLY A 183 -0.10 35.69 5.08
CA GLY A 183 1.05 36.03 5.88
C GLY A 183 1.63 34.82 6.64
N GLU A 184 2.88 34.94 7.09
CA GLU A 184 3.58 33.79 7.73
C GLU A 184 2.82 33.23 8.95
N ALA A 185 2.27 34.11 9.81
CA ALA A 185 1.51 33.70 10.99
C ALA A 185 0.18 33.00 10.62
N ASP A 186 -0.52 33.56 9.62
CA ASP A 186 -1.78 33.00 9.15
C ASP A 186 -1.56 31.64 8.44
N ARG A 187 -0.43 31.50 7.72
CA ARG A 187 0.01 30.25 7.10
C ARG A 187 0.23 29.17 8.14
N ALA A 188 0.91 29.47 9.24
CA ALA A 188 1.12 28.52 10.33
C ALA A 188 -0.22 28.05 10.93
N GLY A 189 -1.13 28.98 11.20
CA GLY A 189 -2.47 28.67 11.69
C GLY A 189 -3.29 27.80 10.71
N TRP A 190 -3.18 28.10 9.42
CA TRP A 190 -3.82 27.32 8.38
C TRP A 190 -3.28 25.89 8.32
N VAL A 191 -1.95 25.71 8.35
CA VAL A 191 -1.31 24.38 8.37
C VAL A 191 -1.74 23.59 9.62
N ASP A 192 -1.78 24.21 10.77
CA ASP A 192 -2.22 23.57 12.02
C ASP A 192 -3.69 23.14 11.95
N ALA A 193 -4.55 23.93 11.34
CA ALA A 193 -5.96 23.57 11.15
C ALA A 193 -6.12 22.35 10.23
N GLN A 194 -5.37 22.30 9.13
CA GLN A 194 -5.39 21.15 8.21
C GLN A 194 -4.85 19.87 8.87
N LEU A 195 -3.83 19.99 9.71
CA LEU A 195 -3.22 18.87 10.39
C LEU A 195 -4.02 18.35 11.59
N ALA A 196 -4.88 19.16 12.19
CA ALA A 196 -5.60 18.82 13.41
C ALA A 196 -6.30 17.45 13.35
N PRO A 197 -7.07 17.09 12.31
CA PRO A 197 -7.72 15.79 12.21
C PRO A 197 -6.74 14.64 11.93
N LEU A 198 -5.61 14.91 11.25
CA LEU A 198 -4.63 13.90 10.86
C LEU A 198 -3.69 13.51 11.99
N LEU A 199 -3.26 14.47 12.81
CA LEU A 199 -2.22 14.26 13.82
C LEU A 199 -2.52 13.12 14.79
N PRO A 200 -3.72 12.99 15.37
CA PRO A 200 -4.04 11.85 16.24
C PRO A 200 -3.89 10.50 15.51
N LEU A 201 -4.38 10.43 14.28
CA LEU A 201 -4.39 9.21 13.49
C LEU A 201 -2.97 8.76 13.11
N VAL A 202 -2.07 9.72 12.80
CA VAL A 202 -0.65 9.41 12.52
C VAL A 202 0.09 9.04 13.80
N ARG A 203 -0.11 9.81 14.89
CA ARG A 203 0.53 9.51 16.19
C ARG A 203 0.21 8.11 16.68
N ASP A 204 -1.04 7.69 16.54
CA ASP A 204 -1.52 6.40 17.00
C ASP A 204 -1.25 5.27 15.98
N GLY A 205 -0.60 5.63 14.85
CA GLY A 205 -0.14 4.65 13.85
C GLY A 205 -1.22 4.13 12.89
N TRP A 206 -2.38 4.79 12.82
CA TRP A 206 -3.49 4.41 11.92
C TRP A 206 -3.29 4.87 10.49
N ILE A 207 -2.58 5.98 10.31
CA ILE A 207 -2.27 6.57 9.00
C ILE A 207 -0.77 6.78 8.90
N GLU A 208 -0.21 6.44 7.75
CA GLU A 208 1.14 6.78 7.33
C GLU A 208 1.05 7.86 6.25
N VAL A 209 1.72 9.00 6.47
CA VAL A 209 1.83 10.06 5.47
C VAL A 209 3.07 9.82 4.63
N ARG A 210 2.95 9.96 3.32
CA ARG A 210 4.00 9.74 2.32
C ARG A 210 4.13 10.94 1.42
N TYR A 211 5.34 11.19 0.97
CA TYR A 211 5.61 12.07 -0.16
C TYR A 211 6.00 11.22 -1.38
N ARG A 212 5.30 11.42 -2.48
CA ARG A 212 5.59 10.80 -3.78
C ARG A 212 6.11 11.85 -4.75
N PRO A 213 7.35 11.73 -5.25
CA PRO A 213 7.96 12.76 -6.10
C PRO A 213 7.44 12.75 -7.54
N ALA A 214 6.91 11.63 -8.02
CA ALA A 214 6.44 11.47 -9.40
C ALA A 214 5.37 10.37 -9.51
N PRO A 215 4.37 10.51 -10.41
CA PRO A 215 3.26 9.56 -10.54
C PRO A 215 3.68 8.24 -11.20
N ASP A 216 4.70 8.29 -12.05
CA ASP A 216 5.21 7.15 -12.82
C ASP A 216 6.22 6.30 -12.05
N ARG A 217 6.55 6.70 -10.81
CA ARG A 217 7.46 5.99 -9.93
C ARG A 217 6.75 5.51 -8.68
N ASP A 218 7.04 4.28 -8.31
CA ASP A 218 6.55 3.72 -7.04
C ASP A 218 7.42 4.17 -5.84
N GLU A 219 8.20 5.24 -6.03
CA GLU A 219 9.05 5.81 -5.00
C GLU A 219 8.21 6.69 -4.06
N PHE A 220 8.40 6.50 -2.78
CA PHE A 220 7.87 7.40 -1.75
C PHE A 220 8.82 7.51 -0.56
N THR A 221 8.66 8.58 0.19
CA THR A 221 9.30 8.75 1.50
C THR A 221 8.21 8.91 2.55
N VAL A 222 8.33 8.18 3.66
CA VAL A 222 7.44 8.36 4.80
C VAL A 222 7.81 9.64 5.53
N ILE A 223 6.82 10.48 5.77
CA ILE A 223 6.99 11.69 6.55
C ILE A 223 6.79 11.33 8.03
N PRO A 224 7.81 11.46 8.88
CA PRO A 224 7.66 11.17 10.30
C PRO A 224 6.74 12.21 10.97
N PHE A 225 6.13 11.83 12.09
CA PHE A 225 5.17 12.69 12.81
C PHE A 225 5.72 14.10 13.06
N GLU A 226 6.97 14.21 13.50
CA GLU A 226 7.65 15.48 13.80
C GLU A 226 7.91 16.33 12.54
N GLY A 227 7.93 15.70 11.38
CA GLY A 227 8.14 16.33 10.07
C GLY A 227 6.86 16.86 9.42
N LEU A 228 5.67 16.46 9.88
CA LEU A 228 4.40 16.76 9.21
C LEU A 228 4.16 18.25 9.01
N ARG A 229 4.30 19.05 10.05
CA ARG A 229 4.09 20.53 9.95
C ARG A 229 4.99 21.15 8.89
N ARG A 230 6.26 20.77 8.86
CA ARG A 230 7.21 21.25 7.86
C ARG A 230 6.84 20.82 6.46
N ALA A 231 6.46 19.54 6.28
CA ALA A 231 6.07 19.01 4.99
C ALA A 231 4.82 19.70 4.44
N PHE A 232 3.82 19.95 5.29
CA PHE A 232 2.59 20.64 4.89
C PHE A 232 2.77 22.15 4.63
N ALA A 233 3.76 22.76 5.26
CA ALA A 233 4.11 24.17 5.01
C ALA A 233 4.97 24.37 3.75
N ASP A 234 5.54 23.30 3.18
CA ASP A 234 6.43 23.36 2.03
C ASP A 234 5.64 23.34 0.71
N PRO A 235 5.59 24.47 -0.05
CA PRO A 235 4.88 24.50 -1.32
C PRO A 235 5.41 23.50 -2.35
N ALA A 236 6.70 23.12 -2.26
CA ALA A 236 7.30 22.16 -3.19
C ALA A 236 6.75 20.74 -3.01
N LEU A 237 6.20 20.41 -1.84
CA LEU A 237 5.58 19.11 -1.55
C LEU A 237 4.07 19.12 -1.83
N ARG A 238 3.51 20.29 -2.10
CA ARG A 238 2.09 20.52 -2.37
C ARG A 238 1.93 20.84 -3.86
N ARG A 239 2.01 19.82 -4.70
CA ARG A 239 1.87 20.01 -6.14
C ARG A 239 0.41 20.00 -6.57
N ASP A 240 0.05 21.00 -7.40
CA ASP A 240 -1.27 21.19 -7.98
C ASP A 240 -1.35 20.76 -9.45
N ASP A 241 -0.46 19.91 -9.90
CA ASP A 241 -0.49 19.50 -11.29
C ASP A 241 -1.61 18.48 -11.48
N ALA A 242 -2.67 18.89 -12.18
CA ALA A 242 -3.83 18.04 -12.47
C ALA A 242 -3.47 16.80 -13.29
N ASP A 243 -2.33 16.83 -14.00
CA ASP A 243 -1.81 15.71 -14.78
C ASP A 243 -0.97 14.74 -13.94
N ASP A 244 -0.58 15.14 -12.73
CA ASP A 244 0.29 14.37 -11.83
C ASP A 244 -0.47 13.63 -10.73
N TRP A 245 -1.47 12.88 -11.12
CA TRP A 245 -2.29 12.09 -10.18
C TRP A 245 -1.41 11.15 -9.32
N GLY A 246 -1.50 11.29 -8.00
CA GLY A 246 -0.76 10.48 -7.05
C GLY A 246 0.64 11.01 -6.68
N THR A 247 1.00 12.25 -7.07
CA THR A 247 2.19 12.95 -6.58
C THR A 247 1.91 13.81 -5.34
N GLY A 248 2.96 14.29 -4.70
CA GLY A 248 2.84 15.15 -3.53
C GLY A 248 2.59 14.37 -2.24
N LEU A 249 1.88 15.01 -1.32
CA LEU A 249 1.55 14.41 -0.02
C LEU A 249 0.34 13.49 -0.14
N THR A 250 0.54 12.24 0.25
CA THR A 250 -0.49 11.21 0.27
C THR A 250 -0.58 10.58 1.65
N CYS A 251 -1.70 10.00 1.99
CA CYS A 251 -1.84 9.19 3.19
C CYS A 251 -2.28 7.77 2.85
N VAL A 252 -1.88 6.83 3.70
CA VAL A 252 -2.25 5.42 3.56
C VAL A 252 -2.69 4.91 4.92
N TYR A 253 -3.83 4.23 4.93
CA TYR A 253 -4.30 3.56 6.12
C TYR A 253 -3.45 2.33 6.40
N THR A 254 -2.76 2.32 7.52
CA THR A 254 -1.82 1.23 7.88
C THR A 254 -2.50 -0.10 8.15
N HIS A 255 -3.79 -0.04 8.43
CA HIS A 255 -4.66 -1.19 8.65
C HIS A 255 -5.73 -1.33 7.55
N ALA A 256 -5.44 -0.88 6.33
CA ALA A 256 -6.39 -0.89 5.21
C ALA A 256 -7.07 -2.25 4.99
N TYR A 257 -6.48 -3.32 5.50
CA TYR A 257 -7.04 -4.66 5.48
C TYR A 257 -7.94 -4.99 6.67
N LEU A 258 -8.03 -4.13 7.70
CA LEU A 258 -8.92 -4.30 8.85
C LEU A 258 -10.25 -3.55 8.71
N ALA A 259 -10.30 -2.55 7.83
CA ALA A 259 -11.45 -1.64 7.70
C ALA A 259 -12.70 -2.27 7.05
N LEU A 260 -12.61 -3.51 6.60
CA LEU A 260 -13.72 -4.22 5.95
C LEU A 260 -14.43 -5.22 6.88
N ARG A 261 -14.29 -5.08 8.18
CA ARG A 261 -15.05 -5.88 9.17
C ARG A 261 -16.34 -5.23 9.54
#